data_f387dc904de52480d71b74578890340f
#
_entry.id   f387dc904de52480d71b74578890340f
#
_cell.length_a   1.000
_cell.length_b   1.000
_cell.length_c   1.000
_cell.angle_alpha   90.00
_cell.angle_beta   90.00
_cell.angle_gamma   90.00
#
_symmetry.space_group_name_H-M   'P 1'
#
loop_
_entity.id
_entity.type
_entity.pdbx_description
1 polymer ?
#
loop_
_entity_poly.entity_id
_entity_poly.type
_entity_poly.pdbx_seq_one_letter_code
_entity_poly.pdbx_strand_id
1 'polypeptide(L)'
;MPRLTKRFVDGLERAQTDYFRWDDDLNGFGIRVRTSERKVYVLQYRAGGRTRRVGLGVHGSVTPDEARRHAKELLGRVAHGEDPAEEIRNHRRAPTVGALCDRFMQEHVPHRCKPSTQAEYRRSVDLFIKPRIGHLKLVDVKRADVARLHHDLRHIPDQANRTLGVLSSMFTLAAGDWGLLPDGVNPCWHIKRYDEPQARAVPRPR
;
A
#
# COMPACT_ATOMS: atom_id res chain seq x y z
N MET A 1 -24.73 23.13 19.11
CA MET A 1 -24.75 21.65 18.94
C MET A 1 -24.01 21.05 20.12
N PRO A 2 -24.32 19.84 20.59
CA PRO A 2 -23.64 19.31 21.77
C PRO A 2 -22.25 18.73 21.39
N ARG A 3 -21.34 18.72 22.37
CA ARG A 3 -20.10 17.98 22.32
C ARG A 3 -20.40 16.50 22.07
N LEU A 4 -19.70 15.85 21.15
CA LEU A 4 -19.83 14.40 20.89
C LEU A 4 -19.22 13.60 22.05
N THR A 5 -20.06 13.27 23.03
CA THR A 5 -19.72 12.35 24.12
C THR A 5 -20.18 10.93 23.77
N LYS A 6 -19.64 9.91 24.46
CA LYS A 6 -20.05 8.51 24.25
C LYS A 6 -21.56 8.37 24.43
N ARG A 7 -22.11 8.89 25.53
CA ARG A 7 -23.55 8.83 25.81
C ARG A 7 -24.41 9.49 24.72
N PHE A 8 -23.95 10.62 24.17
CA PHE A 8 -24.65 11.31 23.08
C PHE A 8 -24.65 10.45 21.80
N VAL A 9 -23.48 9.88 21.47
CA VAL A 9 -23.32 9.05 20.26
C VAL A 9 -24.07 7.73 20.37
N ASP A 10 -24.10 7.09 21.55
CA ASP A 10 -24.89 5.90 21.80
C ASP A 10 -26.39 6.13 21.53
N GLY A 11 -26.91 7.29 21.96
CA GLY A 11 -28.31 7.68 21.77
C GLY A 11 -28.71 8.16 20.36
N LEU A 12 -27.77 8.20 19.40
CA LEU A 12 -28.11 8.55 18.01
C LEU A 12 -28.78 7.34 17.31
N GLU A 13 -29.96 7.57 16.81
CA GLU A 13 -30.72 6.54 16.07
C GLU A 13 -30.48 6.66 14.56
N ARG A 14 -30.69 5.56 13.83
CA ARG A 14 -30.69 5.57 12.37
C ARG A 14 -31.85 6.38 11.81
N ALA A 15 -31.66 6.92 10.63
CA ALA A 15 -32.71 7.59 9.86
C ALA A 15 -32.86 6.92 8.49
N GLN A 16 -33.83 7.36 7.70
CA GLN A 16 -34.04 6.85 6.33
C GLN A 16 -32.87 7.19 5.41
N THR A 17 -32.08 8.20 5.72
CA THR A 17 -30.87 8.61 4.99
C THR A 17 -29.72 8.82 5.94
N ASP A 18 -28.50 8.64 5.42
CA ASP A 18 -27.28 8.96 6.18
C ASP A 18 -27.27 10.43 6.60
N TYR A 19 -26.94 10.70 7.85
CA TYR A 19 -26.84 12.06 8.34
C TYR A 19 -25.59 12.29 9.18
N PHE A 20 -25.27 13.56 9.44
CA PHE A 20 -24.11 13.97 10.21
C PHE A 20 -24.53 14.73 11.47
N ARG A 21 -23.78 14.57 12.55
CA ARG A 21 -23.79 15.43 13.73
C ARG A 21 -22.38 15.95 13.95
N TRP A 22 -22.25 17.25 14.05
CA TRP A 22 -20.97 17.93 14.21
C TRP A 22 -20.73 18.24 15.67
N ASP A 23 -19.45 18.25 16.05
CA ASP A 23 -18.98 18.55 17.40
C ASP A 23 -18.86 20.07 17.59
N ASP A 24 -19.26 20.60 18.77
CA ASP A 24 -19.13 22.03 19.09
C ASP A 24 -17.70 22.42 19.49
N ASP A 25 -16.93 21.49 20.06
CA ASP A 25 -15.59 21.78 20.57
C ASP A 25 -14.52 21.78 19.46
N LEU A 26 -14.75 21.04 18.37
CA LEU A 26 -13.77 20.90 17.30
C LEU A 26 -14.44 21.05 15.93
N ASN A 27 -14.18 22.20 15.30
CA ASN A 27 -14.73 22.49 13.99
C ASN A 27 -14.34 21.44 12.95
N GLY A 28 -15.33 20.97 12.18
CA GLY A 28 -15.17 19.93 11.17
C GLY A 28 -15.11 18.49 11.70
N PHE A 29 -14.99 18.29 13.01
CA PHE A 29 -15.14 16.96 13.61
C PHE A 29 -16.62 16.61 13.75
N GLY A 30 -16.98 15.37 13.44
CA GLY A 30 -18.36 14.93 13.49
C GLY A 30 -18.51 13.43 13.44
N ILE A 31 -19.76 12.99 13.43
CA ILE A 31 -20.13 11.59 13.27
C ILE A 31 -21.14 11.44 12.15
N ARG A 32 -20.94 10.47 11.28
CA ARG A 32 -21.89 10.04 10.26
C ARG A 32 -22.64 8.82 10.80
N VAL A 33 -23.96 8.94 10.87
CA VAL A 33 -24.86 7.83 11.17
C VAL A 33 -25.40 7.29 9.85
N ARG A 34 -25.15 6.03 9.58
CA ARG A 34 -25.61 5.38 8.35
C ARG A 34 -26.98 4.74 8.55
N THR A 35 -27.69 4.55 7.46
CA THR A 35 -28.94 3.78 7.43
C THR A 35 -28.79 2.35 7.98
N SER A 36 -27.57 1.78 7.91
CA SER A 36 -27.19 0.51 8.50
C SER A 36 -26.85 0.56 10.00
N GLU A 37 -27.23 1.65 10.70
CA GLU A 37 -26.89 1.92 12.11
C GLU A 37 -25.39 2.12 12.40
N ARG A 38 -24.51 1.90 11.41
CA ARG A 38 -23.08 2.08 11.58
C ARG A 38 -22.76 3.56 11.78
N LYS A 39 -22.16 3.88 12.91
CA LYS A 39 -21.74 5.23 13.30
C LYS A 39 -20.23 5.37 13.04
N VAL A 40 -19.83 6.35 12.24
CA VAL A 40 -18.44 6.57 11.84
C VAL A 40 -18.01 7.98 12.16
N TYR A 41 -16.98 8.16 12.97
CA TYR A 41 -16.38 9.47 13.20
C TYR A 41 -15.72 9.97 11.92
N VAL A 42 -15.88 11.25 11.66
CA VAL A 42 -15.38 11.90 10.45
C VAL A 42 -14.75 13.24 10.77
N LEU A 43 -13.76 13.61 9.97
CA LEU A 43 -13.23 14.97 9.92
C LEU A 43 -13.52 15.56 8.55
N GLN A 44 -14.13 16.74 8.52
CA GLN A 44 -14.32 17.54 7.32
C GLN A 44 -13.44 18.78 7.41
N TYR A 45 -12.70 19.06 6.34
CA TYR A 45 -11.79 20.21 6.24
C TYR A 45 -11.73 20.73 4.80
N ARG A 46 -11.07 21.86 4.58
CA ARG A 46 -10.77 22.40 3.25
C ARG A 46 -9.28 22.23 2.94
N ALA A 47 -9.00 21.68 1.76
CA ALA A 47 -7.66 21.62 1.19
C ALA A 47 -7.74 21.88 -0.31
N GLY A 48 -6.80 22.66 -0.87
CA GLY A 48 -6.78 23.01 -2.28
C GLY A 48 -8.09 23.60 -2.81
N GLY A 49 -8.79 24.41 -2.00
CA GLY A 49 -10.08 25.04 -2.37
C GLY A 49 -11.30 24.10 -2.33
N ARG A 50 -11.10 22.81 -2.00
CA ARG A 50 -12.15 21.77 -1.99
C ARG A 50 -12.45 21.28 -0.57
N THR A 51 -13.72 20.96 -0.30
CA THR A 51 -14.09 20.27 0.93
C THR A 51 -13.70 18.80 0.85
N ARG A 52 -12.94 18.36 1.84
CA ARG A 52 -12.48 16.97 2.00
C ARG A 52 -13.11 16.36 3.25
N ARG A 53 -13.22 15.05 3.26
CA ARG A 53 -13.72 14.29 4.43
C ARG A 53 -12.94 13.00 4.60
N VAL A 54 -12.49 12.74 5.84
CA VAL A 54 -11.76 11.55 6.25
C VAL A 54 -12.53 10.83 7.34
N GLY A 55 -12.64 9.50 7.24
CA GLY A 55 -13.15 8.65 8.32
C GLY A 55 -12.06 8.41 9.37
N LEU A 56 -12.41 8.61 10.63
CA LEU A 56 -11.48 8.48 11.77
C LEU A 56 -11.62 7.16 12.53
N GLY A 57 -12.71 6.44 12.28
CA GLY A 57 -12.98 5.16 12.93
C GLY A 57 -14.47 4.93 13.19
N VAL A 58 -14.81 3.69 13.50
CA VAL A 58 -16.18 3.27 13.80
C VAL A 58 -16.41 3.40 15.30
N HIS A 59 -17.56 3.97 15.68
CA HIS A 59 -17.99 4.00 17.08
C HIS A 59 -18.08 2.56 17.63
N GLY A 60 -17.57 2.35 18.83
CA GLY A 60 -17.40 1.02 19.42
C GLY A 60 -15.97 0.47 19.28
N SER A 61 -15.31 0.71 18.12
CA SER A 61 -13.89 0.40 17.95
C SER A 61 -12.98 1.57 18.35
N VAL A 62 -13.51 2.81 18.27
CA VAL A 62 -12.81 4.05 18.63
C VAL A 62 -13.74 4.86 19.52
N THR A 63 -13.21 5.44 20.58
CA THR A 63 -13.95 6.35 21.46
C THR A 63 -14.05 7.76 20.86
N PRO A 64 -15.03 8.59 21.26
CA PRO A 64 -15.12 9.98 20.80
C PRO A 64 -13.86 10.80 21.06
N ASP A 65 -13.21 10.58 22.20
CA ASP A 65 -12.01 11.34 22.58
C ASP A 65 -10.77 10.91 21.79
N GLU A 66 -10.62 9.62 21.48
CA GLU A 66 -9.58 9.12 20.56
C GLU A 66 -9.80 9.67 19.15
N ALA A 67 -11.04 9.62 18.63
CA ALA A 67 -11.38 10.18 17.33
C ALA A 67 -11.12 11.68 17.27
N ARG A 68 -11.46 12.44 18.35
CA ARG A 68 -11.19 13.88 18.44
C ARG A 68 -9.69 14.19 18.47
N ARG A 69 -8.90 13.41 19.19
CA ARG A 69 -7.43 13.56 19.19
C ARG A 69 -6.86 13.32 17.78
N HIS A 70 -7.25 12.24 17.13
CA HIS A 70 -6.85 11.98 15.75
C HIS A 70 -7.29 13.08 14.77
N ALA A 71 -8.50 13.64 14.96
CA ALA A 71 -8.95 14.78 14.17
C ALA A 71 -8.05 16.01 14.35
N LYS A 72 -7.62 16.32 15.58
CA LYS A 72 -6.69 17.44 15.85
C LYS A 72 -5.33 17.22 15.20
N GLU A 73 -4.78 16.01 15.24
CA GLU A 73 -3.53 15.63 14.56
C GLU A 73 -3.62 15.87 13.05
N LEU A 74 -4.71 15.41 12.43
CA LEU A 74 -4.93 15.61 10.99
C LEU A 74 -5.14 17.09 10.65
N LEU A 75 -5.83 17.87 11.47
CA LEU A 75 -5.97 19.31 11.26
C LEU A 75 -4.62 20.03 11.35
N GLY A 76 -3.74 19.60 12.25
CA GLY A 76 -2.36 20.09 12.30
C GLY A 76 -1.62 19.86 10.97
N ARG A 77 -1.70 18.67 10.40
CA ARG A 77 -1.12 18.34 9.10
C ARG A 77 -1.73 19.20 7.97
N VAL A 78 -3.05 19.38 7.99
CA VAL A 78 -3.75 20.25 7.01
C VAL A 78 -3.28 21.70 7.12
N ALA A 79 -3.05 22.20 8.33
CA ALA A 79 -2.51 23.55 8.54
C ALA A 79 -1.08 23.72 7.97
N HIS A 80 -0.33 22.64 7.86
CA HIS A 80 0.97 22.61 7.17
C HIS A 80 0.88 22.35 5.66
N GLY A 81 -0.32 22.35 5.08
CA GLY A 81 -0.55 22.24 3.64
C GLY A 81 -0.70 20.79 3.12
N GLU A 82 -0.78 19.80 4.00
CA GLU A 82 -1.02 18.41 3.60
C GLU A 82 -2.52 18.14 3.32
N ASP A 83 -2.81 17.13 2.48
CA ASP A 83 -4.18 16.64 2.24
C ASP A 83 -4.30 15.14 2.60
N PRO A 84 -4.60 14.81 3.86
CA PRO A 84 -4.73 13.43 4.31
C PRO A 84 -5.78 12.60 3.54
N ALA A 85 -6.85 13.24 3.04
CA ALA A 85 -7.84 12.54 2.21
C ALA A 85 -7.27 12.16 0.84
N GLU A 86 -6.42 12.99 0.27
CA GLU A 86 -5.71 12.72 -0.98
C GLU A 86 -4.71 11.59 -0.80
N GLU A 87 -3.92 11.60 0.27
CA GLU A 87 -2.97 10.53 0.59
C GLU A 87 -3.68 9.17 0.71
N ILE A 88 -4.75 9.09 1.50
CA ILE A 88 -5.55 7.87 1.65
C ILE A 88 -6.10 7.40 0.29
N ARG A 89 -6.53 8.33 -0.56
CA ARG A 89 -7.05 8.02 -1.88
C ARG A 89 -5.95 7.48 -2.79
N ASN A 90 -4.80 8.14 -2.82
CA ASN A 90 -3.66 7.74 -3.62
C ASN A 90 -3.14 6.38 -3.18
N HIS A 91 -3.02 6.15 -1.86
CA HIS A 91 -2.67 4.85 -1.31
C HIS A 91 -3.66 3.75 -1.73
N ARG A 92 -4.97 4.01 -1.66
CA ARG A 92 -5.99 3.03 -2.11
C ARG A 92 -5.89 2.72 -3.60
N ARG A 93 -5.53 3.69 -4.42
CA ARG A 93 -5.37 3.55 -5.88
C ARG A 93 -4.02 2.99 -6.29
N ALA A 94 -3.03 3.04 -5.42
CA ALA A 94 -1.71 2.52 -5.70
C ALA A 94 -1.78 1.07 -6.17
N PRO A 95 -1.07 0.70 -7.25
CA PRO A 95 -1.06 -0.66 -7.76
C PRO A 95 -0.42 -1.62 -6.76
N THR A 96 -0.78 -2.89 -6.86
CA THR A 96 -0.15 -3.96 -6.09
C THR A 96 1.09 -4.49 -6.82
N VAL A 97 1.94 -5.23 -6.09
CA VAL A 97 3.05 -5.98 -6.70
C VAL A 97 2.53 -6.98 -7.76
N GLY A 98 1.36 -7.59 -7.52
CA GLY A 98 0.72 -8.46 -8.51
C GLY A 98 0.40 -7.73 -9.81
N ALA A 99 -0.18 -6.54 -9.72
CA ALA A 99 -0.45 -5.70 -10.89
C ALA A 99 0.85 -5.25 -11.60
N LEU A 100 1.91 -4.95 -10.84
CA LEU A 100 3.23 -4.67 -11.40
C LEU A 100 3.79 -5.90 -12.16
N CYS A 101 3.66 -7.09 -11.60
CA CYS A 101 4.05 -8.34 -12.24
C CYS A 101 3.34 -8.53 -13.60
N ASP A 102 2.02 -8.32 -13.62
CA ASP A 102 1.24 -8.47 -14.84
C ASP A 102 1.69 -7.47 -15.92
N ARG A 103 1.86 -6.21 -15.54
CA ARG A 103 2.35 -5.18 -16.45
C ARG A 103 3.75 -5.50 -16.97
N PHE A 104 4.66 -5.94 -16.10
CA PHE A 104 6.02 -6.32 -16.47
C PHE A 104 6.03 -7.45 -17.49
N MET A 105 5.23 -8.50 -17.26
CA MET A 105 5.13 -9.65 -18.16
C MET A 105 4.45 -9.32 -19.48
N GLN A 106 3.59 -8.30 -19.54
CA GLN A 106 2.87 -7.90 -20.75
C GLN A 106 3.62 -6.85 -21.57
N GLU A 107 4.19 -5.83 -20.92
CA GLU A 107 4.74 -4.66 -21.62
C GLU A 107 6.28 -4.71 -21.77
N HIS A 108 7.00 -5.29 -20.83
CA HIS A 108 8.48 -5.27 -20.84
C HIS A 108 9.08 -6.57 -21.37
N VAL A 109 8.67 -7.70 -20.82
CA VAL A 109 9.32 -8.99 -21.07
C VAL A 109 9.27 -9.44 -22.54
N PRO A 110 8.13 -9.31 -23.27
CA PRO A 110 8.05 -9.76 -24.66
C PRO A 110 8.98 -8.99 -25.60
N HIS A 111 9.22 -7.72 -25.30
CA HIS A 111 10.00 -6.83 -26.18
C HIS A 111 11.49 -6.76 -25.84
N ARG A 112 11.89 -7.20 -24.63
CA ARG A 112 13.25 -7.03 -24.14
C ARG A 112 13.96 -8.34 -23.80
N CYS A 113 13.25 -9.47 -23.77
CA CYS A 113 13.80 -10.73 -23.31
C CYS A 113 13.68 -11.84 -24.36
N LYS A 114 14.70 -12.71 -24.42
CA LYS A 114 14.66 -13.94 -25.22
C LYS A 114 13.62 -14.92 -24.64
N PRO A 115 13.06 -15.86 -25.44
CA PRO A 115 12.04 -16.80 -24.98
C PRO A 115 12.41 -17.59 -23.72
N SER A 116 13.65 -18.02 -23.58
CA SER A 116 14.13 -18.73 -22.39
C SER A 116 14.10 -17.85 -21.13
N THR A 117 14.47 -16.57 -21.25
CA THR A 117 14.39 -15.59 -20.17
C THR A 117 12.95 -15.28 -19.81
N GLN A 118 12.06 -15.20 -20.80
CA GLN A 118 10.62 -14.99 -20.56
C GLN A 118 10.02 -16.11 -19.70
N ALA A 119 10.37 -17.36 -20.00
CA ALA A 119 9.92 -18.52 -19.22
C ALA A 119 10.43 -18.47 -17.77
N GLU A 120 11.71 -18.11 -17.57
CA GLU A 120 12.31 -17.97 -16.25
C GLU A 120 11.68 -16.82 -15.44
N TYR A 121 11.42 -15.69 -16.08
CA TYR A 121 10.75 -14.56 -15.43
C TYR A 121 9.31 -14.91 -15.03
N ARG A 122 8.59 -15.59 -15.92
CA ARG A 122 7.24 -16.10 -15.62
C ARG A 122 7.26 -17.03 -14.41
N ARG A 123 8.20 -17.97 -14.38
CA ARG A 123 8.38 -18.88 -13.24
C ARG A 123 8.64 -18.10 -11.94
N SER A 124 9.56 -17.13 -11.97
CA SER A 124 9.88 -16.30 -10.80
C SER A 124 8.66 -15.50 -10.31
N VAL A 125 7.90 -14.94 -11.23
CA VAL A 125 6.69 -14.17 -10.94
C VAL A 125 5.59 -15.06 -10.35
N ASP A 126 5.24 -16.15 -11.04
CA ASP A 126 4.04 -16.92 -10.72
C ASP A 126 4.22 -17.82 -9.48
N LEU A 127 5.42 -18.41 -9.31
CA LEU A 127 5.68 -19.35 -8.22
C LEU A 127 6.24 -18.70 -6.96
N PHE A 128 6.93 -17.56 -7.09
CA PHE A 128 7.67 -17.01 -5.94
C PHE A 128 7.22 -15.61 -5.54
N ILE A 129 7.03 -14.69 -6.49
CA ILE A 129 6.71 -13.28 -6.17
C ILE A 129 5.23 -13.10 -5.84
N LYS A 130 4.34 -13.41 -6.79
CA LYS A 130 2.89 -13.19 -6.63
C LYS A 130 2.29 -13.87 -5.39
N PRO A 131 2.59 -15.15 -5.09
CA PRO A 131 1.98 -15.82 -3.94
C PRO A 131 2.38 -15.22 -2.60
N ARG A 132 3.59 -14.62 -2.51
CA ARG A 132 4.15 -14.12 -1.24
C ARG A 132 3.86 -12.65 -0.99
N ILE A 133 4.10 -11.81 -1.99
CA ILE A 133 4.00 -10.35 -1.86
C ILE A 133 3.09 -9.69 -2.90
N GLY A 134 2.47 -10.45 -3.80
CA GLY A 134 1.61 -9.93 -4.86
C GLY A 134 0.43 -9.08 -4.37
N HIS A 135 -0.06 -9.34 -3.17
CA HIS A 135 -1.16 -8.60 -2.54
C HIS A 135 -0.74 -7.24 -1.95
N LEU A 136 0.56 -7.02 -1.71
CA LEU A 136 1.06 -5.78 -1.14
C LEU A 136 0.95 -4.64 -2.15
N LYS A 137 0.64 -3.43 -1.66
CA LYS A 137 0.74 -2.21 -2.46
C LYS A 137 2.21 -1.88 -2.71
N LEU A 138 2.54 -1.38 -3.91
CA LEU A 138 3.92 -1.03 -4.25
C LEU A 138 4.53 -0.04 -3.26
N VAL A 139 3.73 0.94 -2.84
CA VAL A 139 4.14 1.99 -1.88
C VAL A 139 4.40 1.47 -0.46
N ASP A 140 3.89 0.29 -0.13
CA ASP A 140 4.02 -0.32 1.20
C ASP A 140 5.14 -1.35 1.27
N VAL A 141 5.70 -1.80 0.13
CA VAL A 141 6.76 -2.80 0.11
C VAL A 141 8.03 -2.25 0.74
N LYS A 142 8.46 -2.90 1.80
CA LYS A 142 9.69 -2.58 2.53
C LYS A 142 10.80 -3.57 2.17
N ARG A 143 12.05 -3.16 2.40
CA ARG A 143 13.20 -4.07 2.28
C ARG A 143 13.02 -5.36 3.07
N ALA A 144 12.39 -5.29 4.25
CA ALA A 144 12.12 -6.46 5.09
C ALA A 144 11.22 -7.49 4.41
N ASP A 145 10.24 -7.08 3.60
CA ASP A 145 9.35 -7.99 2.88
C ASP A 145 10.10 -8.73 1.77
N VAL A 146 10.95 -8.00 1.04
CA VAL A 146 11.80 -8.60 0.00
C VAL A 146 12.87 -9.50 0.62
N ALA A 147 13.48 -9.11 1.73
CA ALA A 147 14.45 -9.92 2.44
C ALA A 147 13.83 -11.23 2.95
N ARG A 148 12.59 -11.17 3.46
CA ARG A 148 11.84 -12.36 3.88
C ARG A 148 11.57 -13.29 2.70
N LEU A 149 11.07 -12.74 1.58
CA LEU A 149 10.86 -13.52 0.35
C LEU A 149 12.16 -14.21 -0.11
N HIS A 150 13.27 -13.48 -0.13
CA HIS A 150 14.58 -14.03 -0.51
C HIS A 150 15.05 -15.12 0.48
N HIS A 151 14.87 -14.88 1.79
CA HIS A 151 15.21 -15.86 2.83
C HIS A 151 14.36 -17.14 2.76
N ASP A 152 13.08 -17.04 2.45
CA ASP A 152 12.20 -18.22 2.30
C ASP A 152 12.66 -19.14 1.17
N LEU A 153 13.37 -18.59 0.19
CA LEU A 153 13.94 -19.32 -0.94
C LEU A 153 15.40 -19.79 -0.72
N ARG A 154 15.96 -19.64 0.49
CA ARG A 154 17.37 -19.97 0.80
C ARG A 154 17.78 -21.41 0.46
N HIS A 155 16.82 -22.33 0.43
CA HIS A 155 17.05 -23.75 0.07
C HIS A 155 17.25 -23.96 -1.45
N ILE A 156 16.98 -22.95 -2.27
CA ILE A 156 17.20 -22.90 -3.72
C ILE A 156 17.91 -21.58 -4.09
N PRO A 157 19.19 -21.41 -3.71
CA PRO A 157 19.89 -20.12 -3.74
C PRO A 157 19.92 -19.46 -5.13
N ASP A 158 20.16 -20.24 -6.19
CA ASP A 158 20.16 -19.72 -7.56
C ASP A 158 18.80 -19.09 -7.93
N GLN A 159 17.73 -19.79 -7.59
CA GLN A 159 16.38 -19.28 -7.86
C GLN A 159 16.04 -18.08 -6.96
N ALA A 160 16.50 -18.06 -5.72
CA ALA A 160 16.34 -16.93 -4.82
C ALA A 160 17.00 -15.68 -5.40
N ASN A 161 18.25 -15.81 -5.87
CA ASN A 161 18.99 -14.71 -6.49
C ASN A 161 18.35 -14.22 -7.80
N ARG A 162 17.86 -15.13 -8.63
CA ARG A 162 17.14 -14.80 -9.88
C ARG A 162 15.84 -14.07 -9.56
N THR A 163 15.04 -14.59 -8.61
CA THR A 163 13.79 -13.96 -8.17
C THR A 163 14.03 -12.54 -7.63
N LEU A 164 15.08 -12.34 -6.84
CA LEU A 164 15.50 -11.02 -6.37
C LEU A 164 15.86 -10.10 -7.54
N GLY A 165 16.60 -10.60 -8.54
CA GLY A 165 16.97 -9.85 -9.74
C GLY A 165 15.76 -9.42 -10.56
N VAL A 166 14.79 -10.32 -10.79
CA VAL A 166 13.52 -10.02 -11.49
C VAL A 166 12.75 -8.95 -10.74
N LEU A 167 12.58 -9.13 -9.43
CA LEU A 167 11.87 -8.16 -8.59
C LEU A 167 12.55 -6.79 -8.58
N SER A 168 13.88 -6.76 -8.51
CA SER A 168 14.65 -5.51 -8.59
C SER A 168 14.45 -4.78 -9.92
N SER A 169 14.46 -5.51 -11.04
CA SER A 169 14.19 -4.95 -12.37
C SER A 169 12.79 -4.34 -12.45
N MET A 170 11.80 -5.03 -11.88
CA MET A 170 10.42 -4.54 -11.84
C MET A 170 10.29 -3.25 -11.04
N PHE A 171 10.92 -3.15 -9.86
CA PHE A 171 10.90 -1.95 -9.04
C PHE A 171 11.68 -0.79 -9.70
N THR A 172 12.77 -1.07 -10.40
CA THR A 172 13.50 -0.06 -11.17
C THR A 172 12.62 0.55 -12.27
N LEU A 173 11.89 -0.28 -13.02
CA LEU A 173 10.93 0.20 -14.02
C LEU A 173 9.75 0.96 -13.38
N ALA A 174 9.28 0.48 -12.24
CA ALA A 174 8.17 1.13 -11.51
C ALA A 174 8.55 2.54 -11.04
N ALA A 175 9.78 2.74 -10.57
CA ALA A 175 10.27 4.04 -10.12
C ALA A 175 10.68 4.95 -11.29
N GLY A 176 11.28 4.39 -12.35
CA GLY A 176 11.71 5.14 -13.53
C GLY A 176 10.61 5.27 -14.58
N ASP A 177 10.69 4.44 -15.61
CA ASP A 177 9.88 4.57 -16.84
C ASP A 177 8.37 4.63 -16.60
N TRP A 178 7.88 4.01 -15.55
CA TRP A 178 6.44 3.92 -15.28
C TRP A 178 5.90 4.95 -14.27
N GLY A 179 6.76 5.64 -13.54
CA GLY A 179 6.38 6.69 -12.59
C GLY A 179 5.39 6.23 -11.51
N LEU A 180 5.43 4.94 -11.12
CA LEU A 180 4.54 4.36 -10.10
C LEU A 180 5.06 4.55 -8.68
N LEU A 181 6.35 4.84 -8.55
CA LEU A 181 7.07 5.10 -7.32
C LEU A 181 7.95 6.32 -7.51
N PRO A 182 8.38 6.99 -6.44
CA PRO A 182 9.40 8.04 -6.52
C PRO A 182 10.71 7.52 -7.12
N ASP A 183 11.44 8.38 -7.82
CA ASP A 183 12.73 8.04 -8.42
C ASP A 183 13.70 7.52 -7.36
N GLY A 184 14.42 6.47 -7.72
CA GLY A 184 15.42 5.85 -6.84
C GLY A 184 14.86 4.97 -5.73
N VAL A 185 13.56 4.71 -5.68
CA VAL A 185 12.95 3.80 -4.69
C VAL A 185 12.97 2.37 -5.21
N ASN A 186 13.84 1.53 -4.64
CA ASN A 186 13.86 0.10 -4.94
C ASN A 186 14.14 -0.72 -3.65
N PRO A 187 13.16 -1.43 -3.11
CA PRO A 187 13.29 -2.17 -1.85
C PRO A 187 14.21 -3.41 -1.94
N CYS A 188 14.65 -3.77 -3.16
CA CYS A 188 15.57 -4.89 -3.37
C CYS A 188 17.03 -4.51 -3.14
N TRP A 189 17.34 -3.21 -3.12
CA TRP A 189 18.73 -2.76 -2.95
C TRP A 189 19.28 -3.15 -1.58
N HIS A 190 20.59 -3.45 -1.55
CA HIS A 190 21.33 -3.85 -0.36
C HIS A 190 20.92 -5.21 0.25
N ILE A 191 20.15 -6.04 -0.49
CA ILE A 191 19.94 -7.43 -0.08
C ILE A 191 21.10 -8.26 -0.64
N LYS A 192 21.86 -8.88 0.28
CA LYS A 192 22.98 -9.74 -0.08
C LYS A 192 22.47 -11.00 -0.76
N ARG A 193 23.03 -11.32 -1.94
CA ARG A 193 22.74 -12.55 -2.65
C ARG A 193 23.40 -13.74 -1.96
N TYR A 194 22.86 -14.92 -2.18
CA TYR A 194 23.50 -16.17 -1.77
C TYR A 194 24.64 -16.50 -2.71
N ASP A 195 25.67 -17.19 -2.17
CA ASP A 195 26.72 -17.77 -2.98
C ASP A 195 26.11 -18.86 -3.86
N GLU A 196 26.33 -18.78 -5.18
CA GLU A 196 25.86 -19.79 -6.12
C GLU A 196 26.94 -20.88 -6.23
N PRO A 197 26.57 -22.17 -6.13
CA PRO A 197 27.51 -23.25 -6.38
C PRO A 197 28.07 -23.09 -7.80
N GLN A 198 29.38 -22.96 -7.94
CA GLN A 198 30.00 -22.89 -9.26
C GLN A 198 29.57 -24.13 -10.08
N ALA A 199 28.89 -23.87 -11.20
CA ALA A 199 28.60 -24.94 -12.15
C ALA A 199 29.94 -25.60 -12.51
N ARG A 200 30.12 -26.90 -12.18
CA ARG A 200 31.29 -27.67 -12.60
C ARG A 200 31.44 -27.48 -14.11
N ALA A 201 32.55 -26.88 -14.51
CA ALA A 201 32.88 -26.76 -15.92
C ALA A 201 32.85 -28.13 -16.53
N VAL A 202 31.88 -28.43 -17.39
CA VAL A 202 31.85 -29.63 -18.19
C VAL A 202 33.00 -29.51 -19.17
N PRO A 203 34.02 -30.39 -19.12
CA PRO A 203 35.11 -30.37 -20.11
C PRO A 203 34.51 -30.50 -21.50
N ARG A 204 34.82 -29.56 -22.41
CA ARG A 204 34.43 -29.70 -23.82
C ARG A 204 35.20 -30.92 -24.36
N PRO A 205 34.52 -31.91 -24.95
CA PRO A 205 35.21 -32.97 -25.67
C PRO A 205 36.03 -32.36 -26.81
N ARG A 206 37.27 -32.82 -26.97
CA ARG A 206 38.20 -32.44 -28.06
C ARG A 206 37.71 -32.98 -29.40
#